data_b3dd7009fd4c1c92a767ef7ccf3e95f0
#
_entry.id   b3dd7009fd4c1c92a767ef7ccf3e95f0
#
_cell.length_a   1.000
_cell.length_b   1.000
_cell.length_c   1.000
_cell.angle_alpha   90.00
_cell.angle_beta   90.00
_cell.angle_gamma   90.00
#
_symmetry.space_group_name_H-M   'P 1'
#
loop_
_entity.id
_entity.type
_entity.pdbx_description
1 polymer ?
#
loop_
_entity_poly.entity_id
_entity_poly.type
_entity_poly.pdbx_seq_one_letter_code
_entity_poly.pdbx_strand_id
1 'polypeptide(L)'
;NNKHKLKIVICEGEKAANAYSAKSLFSCTTWSCGAYAVLENDWQPVTEYGEIILCPDNDKIGELAMHKLAMHLHKKLDYPLENIRWVTYDDHFKDGWDLADDIPENHNGMEHHSLVSKSLHYIDVHKDYEDKWDEIKNKVEKKEINKEKSQRLMELAEDVIYIEELNEMLKLSKDTLVPLQHFNNMYAYLKIANKGGGTYLLEQESTKRADKFIYHPKHEKGIIEIDGITYANRFRPAPIFNIVGRSLPIDHWDEQLNYMFGEDADFVEQYFAWIYQNMGEKCMWAPLWISEQRGIGKNWVSFLISKVFGLHNSKPNLKYKNVISRFPDWIIGTQFAVVNEIFIKNRHDVKMEMSEEIKDYITEPFIHIEQKFRRSFDYFNTCNFLLISNHLDCMYVNNEERRYWIKVMNCQEQSRDYWIPKWKWLETDGPAALAQHLKKLTIKDPDLYKDRAPKTSDFKEMAANSE
;
A
#
# COMPACT_ATOMS: atom_id res chain seq x y z
N ASN A 1 -9.65 -59.88 -18.96
CA ASN A 1 -8.72 -58.86 -18.46
C ASN A 1 -7.29 -59.41 -18.47
N ASN A 2 -6.57 -59.19 -19.58
CA ASN A 2 -5.20 -59.71 -19.75
C ASN A 2 -4.11 -58.64 -19.56
N LYS A 3 -4.47 -57.44 -19.06
CA LYS A 3 -3.50 -56.34 -18.89
C LYS A 3 -2.42 -56.64 -17.83
N HIS A 4 -2.74 -57.43 -16.78
CA HIS A 4 -1.78 -57.86 -15.77
C HIS A 4 -0.60 -58.73 -16.29
N LYS A 5 -0.59 -59.10 -17.58
CA LYS A 5 0.53 -59.79 -18.26
C LYS A 5 1.25 -58.87 -19.25
N LEU A 6 0.77 -57.63 -19.44
CA LEU A 6 1.32 -56.70 -20.43
C LEU A 6 2.26 -55.71 -19.76
N LYS A 7 3.21 -55.20 -20.54
CA LYS A 7 4.14 -54.15 -20.13
C LYS A 7 3.71 -52.81 -20.75
N ILE A 8 3.92 -51.73 -19.98
CA ILE A 8 3.77 -50.39 -20.49
C ILE A 8 5.06 -49.59 -20.28
N VAL A 9 5.46 -48.85 -21.31
CA VAL A 9 6.62 -47.97 -21.28
C VAL A 9 6.14 -46.55 -21.01
N ILE A 10 6.80 -45.86 -20.12
CA ILE A 10 6.57 -44.44 -19.85
C ILE A 10 7.86 -43.67 -20.17
N CYS A 11 7.76 -42.70 -21.05
CA CYS A 11 8.87 -41.81 -21.42
C CYS A 11 8.46 -40.36 -21.31
N GLU A 12 9.43 -39.46 -21.28
CA GLU A 12 9.20 -38.03 -21.23
C GLU A 12 8.87 -37.49 -22.62
N GLY A 13 7.73 -36.80 -22.73
CA GLY A 13 7.32 -36.10 -23.94
C GLY A 13 6.65 -36.94 -25.03
N GLU A 14 5.73 -36.29 -25.75
CA GLU A 14 4.92 -36.93 -26.78
C GLU A 14 5.74 -37.40 -27.99
N LYS A 15 6.85 -36.72 -28.30
CA LYS A 15 7.75 -37.07 -29.41
C LYS A 15 8.38 -38.42 -29.19
N ALA A 16 8.95 -38.66 -27.99
CA ALA A 16 9.57 -39.92 -27.60
C ALA A 16 8.55 -41.05 -27.54
N ALA A 17 7.36 -40.82 -26.96
CA ALA A 17 6.29 -41.79 -26.88
C ALA A 17 5.79 -42.22 -28.26
N ASN A 18 5.58 -41.28 -29.16
CA ASN A 18 5.10 -41.57 -30.53
C ASN A 18 6.18 -42.32 -31.34
N ALA A 19 7.46 -41.90 -31.22
CA ALA A 19 8.55 -42.55 -31.93
C ALA A 19 8.73 -44.01 -31.49
N TYR A 20 8.64 -44.25 -30.18
CA TYR A 20 8.74 -45.62 -29.65
C TYR A 20 7.51 -46.49 -29.96
N SER A 21 6.32 -45.94 -29.83
CA SER A 21 5.07 -46.68 -30.16
C SER A 21 5.03 -47.13 -31.62
N ALA A 22 5.62 -46.41 -32.56
CA ALA A 22 5.72 -46.77 -33.96
C ALA A 22 6.66 -47.98 -34.25
N LYS A 23 7.58 -48.28 -33.33
CA LYS A 23 8.63 -49.28 -33.50
C LYS A 23 8.57 -50.46 -32.51
N SER A 24 7.63 -50.44 -31.55
CA SER A 24 7.55 -51.43 -30.47
C SER A 24 6.22 -52.10 -30.33
N LEU A 25 6.24 -53.36 -29.77
CA LEU A 25 5.05 -54.08 -29.39
C LEU A 25 4.51 -53.72 -27.99
N PHE A 26 5.29 -52.97 -27.20
CA PHE A 26 4.84 -52.51 -25.88
C PHE A 26 3.94 -51.28 -26.01
N SER A 27 2.95 -51.19 -25.15
CA SER A 27 2.19 -49.95 -24.98
C SER A 27 3.14 -48.86 -24.47
N CYS A 28 2.99 -47.66 -24.99
CA CYS A 28 3.78 -46.53 -24.53
C CYS A 28 2.88 -45.36 -24.18
N THR A 29 3.22 -44.63 -23.14
CA THR A 29 2.52 -43.43 -22.73
C THR A 29 3.52 -42.37 -22.23
N THR A 30 3.02 -41.17 -22.03
CA THR A 30 3.78 -40.00 -21.56
C THR A 30 2.84 -39.08 -20.79
N TRP A 31 3.36 -37.93 -20.37
CA TRP A 31 2.59 -36.82 -19.80
C TRP A 31 2.86 -35.52 -20.54
N SER A 32 2.01 -34.53 -20.34
CA SER A 32 2.13 -33.19 -20.93
C SER A 32 2.83 -32.21 -20.00
N CYS A 33 3.29 -31.07 -20.55
CA CYS A 33 3.85 -29.94 -19.80
C CYS A 33 5.25 -30.15 -19.16
N GLY A 34 6.06 -31.09 -19.70
CA GLY A 34 7.46 -31.27 -19.32
C GLY A 34 7.70 -31.97 -17.99
N ALA A 35 8.98 -32.20 -17.65
CA ALA A 35 9.44 -33.02 -16.52
C ALA A 35 8.87 -32.62 -15.15
N TYR A 36 8.57 -31.34 -14.95
CA TYR A 36 8.04 -30.85 -13.68
C TYR A 36 6.56 -31.18 -13.44
N ALA A 37 5.79 -31.42 -14.51
CA ALA A 37 4.35 -31.69 -14.45
C ALA A 37 4.01 -33.20 -14.33
N VAL A 38 5.00 -34.06 -14.13
CA VAL A 38 4.82 -35.52 -14.11
C VAL A 38 3.76 -35.98 -13.12
N LEU A 39 3.60 -35.35 -11.97
CA LEU A 39 2.60 -35.70 -10.95
C LEU A 39 1.26 -34.99 -11.13
N GLU A 40 1.09 -34.12 -12.12
CA GLU A 40 -0.17 -33.42 -12.40
C GLU A 40 -1.12 -34.24 -13.29
N ASN A 41 -0.68 -35.44 -13.70
CA ASN A 41 -1.42 -36.33 -14.57
C ASN A 41 -2.03 -37.51 -13.79
N ASP A 42 -3.12 -38.10 -14.31
CA ASP A 42 -3.73 -39.30 -13.74
C ASP A 42 -2.96 -40.56 -14.14
N TRP A 43 -2.23 -41.12 -13.21
CA TRP A 43 -1.44 -42.34 -13.39
C TRP A 43 -2.18 -43.62 -12.95
N GLN A 44 -3.40 -43.56 -12.46
CA GLN A 44 -4.17 -44.73 -12.05
C GLN A 44 -4.31 -45.76 -13.18
N PRO A 45 -4.56 -45.40 -14.46
CA PRO A 45 -4.74 -46.37 -15.54
C PRO A 45 -3.50 -47.25 -15.84
N VAL A 46 -2.28 -46.78 -15.56
CA VAL A 46 -1.07 -47.55 -15.82
C VAL A 46 -0.85 -48.65 -14.77
N THR A 47 -1.46 -48.55 -13.61
CA THR A 47 -1.37 -49.59 -12.55
C THR A 47 -2.09 -50.89 -12.92
N GLU A 48 -2.85 -50.92 -14.00
CA GLU A 48 -3.50 -52.13 -14.54
C GLU A 48 -2.50 -53.03 -15.29
N TYR A 49 -1.31 -52.53 -15.64
CA TYR A 49 -0.29 -53.31 -16.32
C TYR A 49 0.54 -54.12 -15.33
N GLY A 50 1.08 -55.29 -15.78
CA GLY A 50 1.90 -56.15 -14.96
C GLY A 50 3.30 -55.64 -14.69
N GLU A 51 3.89 -54.91 -15.64
CA GLU A 51 5.15 -54.24 -15.47
C GLU A 51 5.11 -52.81 -16.07
N ILE A 52 5.68 -51.84 -15.37
CA ILE A 52 5.87 -50.47 -15.82
C ILE A 52 7.34 -50.23 -16.06
N ILE A 53 7.72 -49.82 -17.27
CA ILE A 53 9.10 -49.55 -17.65
C ILE A 53 9.25 -48.06 -17.78
N LEU A 54 10.09 -47.44 -16.93
CA LEU A 54 10.40 -46.04 -16.92
C LEU A 54 11.63 -45.79 -17.79
N CYS A 55 11.48 -44.92 -18.77
CA CYS A 55 12.53 -44.46 -19.68
C CYS A 55 12.78 -42.96 -19.44
N PRO A 56 13.67 -42.58 -18.52
CA PRO A 56 14.06 -41.17 -18.37
C PRO A 56 14.75 -40.67 -19.62
N ASP A 57 14.66 -39.38 -19.92
CA ASP A 57 15.66 -38.74 -20.80
C ASP A 57 17.02 -38.82 -20.08
N ASN A 58 18.08 -38.95 -20.87
CA ASN A 58 19.43 -39.13 -20.34
C ASN A 58 20.00 -37.85 -19.76
N ASP A 59 19.26 -37.26 -18.79
CA ASP A 59 19.70 -36.09 -18.04
C ASP A 59 19.18 -36.16 -16.58
N LYS A 60 19.72 -35.28 -15.74
CA LYS A 60 19.34 -35.22 -14.32
C LYS A 60 17.86 -34.80 -14.10
N ILE A 61 17.26 -34.11 -15.04
CA ILE A 61 15.86 -33.63 -14.92
C ILE A 61 14.91 -34.78 -15.25
N GLY A 62 15.17 -35.48 -16.34
CA GLY A 62 14.40 -36.68 -16.74
C GLY A 62 14.52 -37.80 -15.70
N GLU A 63 15.72 -38.09 -15.18
CA GLU A 63 15.89 -39.02 -14.06
C GLU A 63 15.06 -38.64 -12.84
N LEU A 64 15.06 -37.35 -12.47
CA LEU A 64 14.32 -36.85 -11.32
C LEU A 64 12.79 -36.99 -11.53
N ALA A 65 12.31 -36.70 -12.75
CA ALA A 65 10.89 -36.85 -13.09
C ALA A 65 10.44 -38.30 -12.94
N MET A 66 11.22 -39.24 -13.49
CA MET A 66 10.91 -40.67 -13.41
C MET A 66 11.02 -41.24 -11.99
N HIS A 67 11.98 -40.74 -11.16
CA HIS A 67 11.99 -41.08 -9.74
C HIS A 67 10.72 -40.63 -9.00
N LYS A 68 10.25 -39.42 -9.26
CA LYS A 68 9.00 -38.94 -8.69
C LYS A 68 7.82 -39.83 -9.11
N LEU A 69 7.78 -40.24 -10.37
CA LEU A 69 6.73 -41.09 -10.88
C LEU A 69 6.79 -42.49 -10.23
N ALA A 70 7.97 -43.12 -10.15
CA ALA A 70 8.14 -44.39 -9.49
C ALA A 70 7.61 -44.36 -8.05
N MET A 71 7.97 -43.34 -7.29
CA MET A 71 7.53 -43.20 -5.91
C MET A 71 6.05 -42.86 -5.79
N HIS A 72 5.46 -42.10 -6.72
CA HIS A 72 4.03 -41.86 -6.79
C HIS A 72 3.26 -43.13 -7.05
N LEU A 73 3.67 -43.93 -8.05
CA LEU A 73 3.08 -45.22 -8.35
C LEU A 73 3.12 -46.15 -7.13
N HIS A 74 4.26 -46.23 -6.46
CA HIS A 74 4.43 -47.10 -5.31
C HIS A 74 3.70 -46.61 -4.06
N LYS A 75 3.97 -45.38 -3.62
CA LYS A 75 3.51 -44.87 -2.30
C LYS A 75 2.08 -44.28 -2.32
N LYS A 76 1.57 -43.89 -3.48
CA LYS A 76 0.24 -43.28 -3.61
C LYS A 76 -0.78 -44.16 -4.30
N LEU A 77 -0.35 -44.99 -5.25
CA LEU A 77 -1.22 -45.86 -6.04
C LEU A 77 -1.03 -47.34 -5.69
N ASP A 78 -0.28 -47.66 -4.64
CA ASP A 78 0.00 -48.99 -4.11
C ASP A 78 0.52 -50.00 -5.17
N TYR A 79 1.22 -49.49 -6.22
CA TYR A 79 1.78 -50.33 -7.25
C TYR A 79 3.10 -50.99 -6.75
N PRO A 80 3.28 -52.34 -6.93
CA PRO A 80 4.45 -53.04 -6.43
C PRO A 80 5.76 -52.54 -7.03
N LEU A 81 6.71 -52.18 -6.19
CA LEU A 81 7.97 -51.57 -6.62
C LEU A 81 8.82 -52.55 -7.46
N GLU A 82 8.72 -53.83 -7.17
CA GLU A 82 9.37 -54.93 -7.93
C GLU A 82 8.88 -55.03 -9.37
N ASN A 83 7.70 -54.47 -9.69
CA ASN A 83 7.11 -54.45 -11.03
C ASN A 83 7.48 -53.17 -11.79
N ILE A 84 8.20 -52.26 -11.21
CA ILE A 84 8.77 -51.08 -11.86
C ILE A 84 10.16 -51.37 -12.39
N ARG A 85 10.37 -51.13 -13.66
CA ARG A 85 11.66 -51.30 -14.32
C ARG A 85 12.20 -49.95 -14.77
N TRP A 86 13.50 -49.86 -14.93
CA TRP A 86 14.25 -48.63 -15.27
C TRP A 86 15.22 -48.88 -16.42
N VAL A 87 15.17 -48.05 -17.44
CA VAL A 87 16.16 -48.08 -18.53
C VAL A 87 17.38 -47.31 -18.11
N THR A 88 18.54 -47.92 -18.26
CA THR A 88 19.86 -47.34 -17.99
C THR A 88 20.58 -47.06 -19.29
N TYR A 89 21.34 -45.99 -19.30
CA TYR A 89 22.19 -45.58 -20.41
C TYR A 89 23.66 -45.66 -20.00
N ASP A 90 24.53 -45.98 -20.94
CA ASP A 90 25.98 -45.90 -20.75
C ASP A 90 26.53 -44.57 -21.33
N ASP A 91 27.84 -44.37 -21.17
CA ASP A 91 28.55 -43.13 -21.56
C ASP A 91 28.50 -42.78 -23.06
N HIS A 92 27.99 -43.69 -23.93
CA HIS A 92 27.85 -43.46 -25.36
C HIS A 92 26.56 -42.73 -25.72
N PHE A 93 25.56 -42.69 -24.81
CA PHE A 93 24.36 -41.94 -25.00
C PHE A 93 24.60 -40.46 -24.60
N LYS A 94 24.29 -39.54 -25.53
CA LYS A 94 24.46 -38.10 -25.28
C LYS A 94 23.57 -37.63 -24.15
N ASP A 95 23.98 -36.52 -23.50
CA ASP A 95 23.13 -35.82 -22.51
C ASP A 95 21.83 -35.37 -23.19
N GLY A 96 20.69 -35.64 -22.52
CA GLY A 96 19.36 -35.39 -23.06
C GLY A 96 18.89 -36.36 -24.17
N TRP A 97 19.53 -37.52 -24.32
CA TRP A 97 19.05 -38.54 -25.27
C TRP A 97 17.66 -39.07 -24.85
N ASP A 98 16.77 -39.21 -25.82
CA ASP A 98 15.42 -39.75 -25.64
C ASP A 98 15.10 -40.87 -26.65
N LEU A 99 13.95 -41.56 -26.48
CA LEU A 99 13.54 -42.65 -27.36
C LEU A 99 13.18 -42.23 -28.80
N ALA A 100 13.18 -40.93 -29.13
CA ALA A 100 13.03 -40.45 -30.49
C ALA A 100 14.38 -40.25 -31.20
N ASP A 101 15.50 -40.26 -30.47
CA ASP A 101 16.86 -40.12 -31.03
C ASP A 101 17.34 -41.47 -31.59
N ASP A 102 18.35 -41.41 -32.47
CA ASP A 102 18.99 -42.61 -33.00
C ASP A 102 19.87 -43.27 -31.94
N ILE A 103 19.94 -44.61 -31.96
CA ILE A 103 20.85 -45.38 -31.11
C ILE A 103 22.30 -45.02 -31.51
N PRO A 104 23.20 -44.78 -30.55
CA PRO A 104 24.60 -44.47 -30.83
C PRO A 104 25.32 -45.54 -31.67
N GLU A 105 26.22 -45.11 -32.57
CA GLU A 105 26.93 -46.00 -33.52
C GLU A 105 27.69 -47.15 -32.87
N ASN A 106 28.16 -46.95 -31.63
CA ASN A 106 28.83 -48.00 -30.86
C ASN A 106 27.92 -49.14 -30.45
N HIS A 107 26.61 -49.00 -30.60
CA HIS A 107 25.58 -49.99 -30.37
C HIS A 107 24.95 -50.51 -31.68
N ASN A 108 25.75 -50.59 -32.78
CA ASN A 108 25.31 -51.07 -34.07
C ASN A 108 24.54 -52.40 -34.00
N GLY A 109 23.30 -52.39 -34.55
CA GLY A 109 22.38 -53.55 -34.51
C GLY A 109 21.48 -53.61 -33.26
N MET A 110 21.62 -52.67 -32.31
CA MET A 110 20.67 -52.54 -31.20
C MET A 110 19.44 -51.71 -31.69
N GLU A 111 18.28 -52.26 -31.42
CA GLU A 111 17.04 -51.52 -31.64
C GLU A 111 16.52 -50.93 -30.32
N HIS A 112 15.72 -49.83 -30.36
CA HIS A 112 15.11 -49.22 -29.19
C HIS A 112 14.35 -50.23 -28.32
N HIS A 113 13.64 -51.17 -28.97
CA HIS A 113 12.92 -52.24 -28.26
C HIS A 113 13.88 -53.16 -27.47
N SER A 114 15.07 -53.44 -28.01
CA SER A 114 16.11 -54.24 -27.33
C SER A 114 16.67 -53.52 -26.11
N LEU A 115 16.91 -52.16 -26.20
CA LEU A 115 17.35 -51.33 -25.09
C LEU A 115 16.30 -51.37 -23.94
N VAL A 116 15.03 -51.09 -24.26
CA VAL A 116 13.95 -51.07 -23.28
C VAL A 116 13.74 -52.46 -22.64
N SER A 117 13.86 -53.53 -23.44
CA SER A 117 13.71 -54.90 -22.94
C SER A 117 14.84 -55.33 -21.97
N LYS A 118 16.00 -54.67 -22.03
CA LYS A 118 17.12 -54.90 -21.09
C LYS A 118 16.99 -54.08 -19.80
N SER A 119 15.90 -53.34 -19.61
CA SER A 119 15.66 -52.54 -18.38
C SER A 119 15.84 -53.40 -17.12
N LEU A 120 16.37 -52.82 -16.09
CA LEU A 120 16.62 -53.42 -14.79
C LEU A 120 15.45 -53.14 -13.84
N HIS A 121 15.33 -53.94 -12.77
CA HIS A 121 14.35 -53.59 -11.73
C HIS A 121 14.75 -52.23 -11.08
N TYR A 122 13.79 -51.37 -10.86
CA TYR A 122 14.01 -50.08 -10.26
C TYR A 122 14.77 -50.15 -8.93
N ILE A 123 14.40 -51.12 -8.09
CA ILE A 123 15.00 -51.34 -6.78
C ILE A 123 16.49 -51.78 -6.87
N ASP A 124 16.88 -52.47 -7.95
CA ASP A 124 18.27 -52.88 -8.13
C ASP A 124 19.18 -51.76 -8.59
N VAL A 125 18.62 -50.84 -9.38
CA VAL A 125 19.34 -49.65 -9.88
C VAL A 125 19.43 -48.57 -8.81
N HIS A 126 18.39 -48.41 -8.01
CA HIS A 126 18.24 -47.33 -7.03
C HIS A 126 18.05 -47.89 -5.62
N LYS A 127 19.10 -48.49 -5.05
CA LYS A 127 19.09 -49.09 -3.70
C LYS A 127 18.84 -48.07 -2.58
N ASP A 128 19.17 -46.80 -2.82
CA ASP A 128 19.02 -45.66 -1.92
C ASP A 128 17.74 -44.83 -2.22
N TYR A 129 16.74 -45.43 -2.86
CA TYR A 129 15.58 -44.72 -3.36
C TYR A 129 14.76 -44.02 -2.26
N GLU A 130 14.74 -44.53 -1.04
CA GLU A 130 14.02 -43.91 0.07
C GLU A 130 14.70 -42.61 0.51
N ASP A 131 16.00 -42.61 0.67
CA ASP A 131 16.78 -41.44 1.03
C ASP A 131 16.68 -40.37 -0.08
N LYS A 132 16.82 -40.80 -1.35
CA LYS A 132 16.62 -39.90 -2.50
C LYS A 132 15.21 -39.33 -2.57
N TRP A 133 14.20 -40.14 -2.29
CA TRP A 133 12.81 -39.67 -2.28
C TRP A 133 12.58 -38.58 -1.23
N ASP A 134 13.08 -38.78 -0.01
CA ASP A 134 12.94 -37.78 1.07
C ASP A 134 13.70 -36.48 0.74
N GLU A 135 14.86 -36.56 0.12
CA GLU A 135 15.60 -35.39 -0.36
C GLU A 135 14.82 -34.63 -1.45
N ILE A 136 14.27 -35.37 -2.43
CA ILE A 136 13.46 -34.79 -3.52
C ILE A 136 12.19 -34.17 -2.98
N LYS A 137 11.46 -34.87 -2.11
CA LYS A 137 10.24 -34.39 -1.47
C LYS A 137 10.48 -33.09 -0.72
N ASN A 138 11.55 -33.06 0.09
CA ASN A 138 11.93 -31.87 0.83
C ASN A 138 12.29 -30.67 -0.08
N LYS A 139 12.97 -30.94 -1.22
CA LYS A 139 13.29 -29.89 -2.21
C LYS A 139 12.06 -29.37 -2.92
N VAL A 140 11.11 -30.24 -3.29
CA VAL A 140 9.85 -29.86 -3.93
C VAL A 140 8.97 -29.07 -2.98
N GLU A 141 8.77 -29.55 -1.76
CA GLU A 141 7.98 -28.84 -0.74
C GLU A 141 8.56 -27.45 -0.44
N LYS A 142 9.89 -27.34 -0.30
CA LYS A 142 10.55 -26.04 -0.13
C LYS A 142 10.33 -25.10 -1.32
N LYS A 143 10.35 -25.64 -2.56
CA LYS A 143 10.13 -24.83 -3.77
C LYS A 143 8.69 -24.34 -3.85
N GLU A 144 7.71 -25.20 -3.54
CA GLU A 144 6.29 -24.82 -3.51
C GLU A 144 6.00 -23.78 -2.41
N ILE A 145 6.52 -24.00 -1.19
CA ILE A 145 6.40 -23.04 -0.10
C ILE A 145 7.03 -21.69 -0.48
N ASN A 146 8.19 -21.69 -1.13
CA ASN A 146 8.83 -20.45 -1.57
C ASN A 146 8.04 -19.76 -2.68
N LYS A 147 7.43 -20.51 -3.60
CA LYS A 147 6.55 -19.98 -4.65
C LYS A 147 5.32 -19.31 -4.04
N GLU A 148 4.66 -19.96 -3.08
CA GLU A 148 3.52 -19.39 -2.37
C GLU A 148 3.90 -18.12 -1.59
N LYS A 149 5.03 -18.15 -0.88
CA LYS A 149 5.55 -16.96 -0.17
C LYS A 149 5.88 -15.83 -1.13
N SER A 150 6.50 -16.11 -2.28
CA SER A 150 6.79 -15.14 -3.31
C SER A 150 5.52 -14.49 -3.84
N GLN A 151 4.50 -15.27 -4.13
CA GLN A 151 3.21 -14.76 -4.59
C GLN A 151 2.58 -13.82 -3.56
N ARG A 152 2.54 -14.20 -2.29
CA ARG A 152 2.04 -13.33 -1.20
C ARG A 152 2.85 -12.04 -1.04
N LEU A 153 4.18 -12.10 -1.25
CA LEU A 153 5.02 -10.90 -1.24
C LEU A 153 4.74 -10.01 -2.45
N MET A 154 4.46 -10.56 -3.63
CA MET A 154 4.08 -9.77 -4.80
C MET A 154 2.70 -9.10 -4.63
N GLU A 155 1.75 -9.76 -3.98
CA GLU A 155 0.47 -9.12 -3.60
C GLU A 155 0.69 -7.95 -2.63
N LEU A 156 1.63 -8.09 -1.69
CA LEU A 156 2.04 -6.99 -0.81
C LEU A 156 2.75 -5.85 -1.57
N ALA A 157 3.50 -6.15 -2.63
CA ALA A 157 4.20 -5.15 -3.44
C ALA A 157 3.23 -4.14 -4.07
N GLU A 158 2.00 -4.56 -4.39
CA GLU A 158 0.98 -3.65 -4.90
C GLU A 158 0.56 -2.58 -3.90
N ASP A 159 0.63 -2.88 -2.60
CA ASP A 159 0.25 -1.97 -1.51
C ASP A 159 1.42 -1.18 -0.92
N VAL A 160 2.62 -1.27 -1.47
CA VAL A 160 3.78 -0.59 -0.90
C VAL A 160 4.56 0.23 -1.94
N ILE A 161 5.18 1.31 -1.45
CA ILE A 161 6.21 2.08 -2.16
C ILE A 161 7.41 2.19 -1.22
N TYR A 162 8.61 1.86 -1.70
CA TYR A 162 9.83 2.09 -0.96
C TYR A 162 10.28 3.54 -1.10
N ILE A 163 10.58 4.19 0.03
CA ILE A 163 11.06 5.58 0.10
C ILE A 163 12.55 5.55 0.40
N GLU A 164 13.35 5.94 -0.59
CA GLU A 164 14.82 5.81 -0.52
C GLU A 164 15.44 6.72 0.56
N GLU A 165 15.03 7.99 0.61
CA GLU A 165 15.53 8.98 1.59
C GLU A 165 15.40 8.48 3.04
N LEU A 166 14.30 7.81 3.36
CA LEU A 166 13.99 7.37 4.71
C LEU A 166 14.40 5.91 4.98
N ASN A 167 14.65 5.11 3.95
CA ASN A 167 14.77 3.65 4.03
C ASN A 167 13.54 3.01 4.69
N GLU A 168 12.35 3.40 4.22
CA GLU A 168 11.06 2.97 4.76
C GLU A 168 10.10 2.49 3.67
N MET A 169 9.18 1.62 4.04
CA MET A 169 8.07 1.17 3.19
C MET A 169 6.82 2.00 3.51
N LEU A 170 6.29 2.74 2.54
CA LEU A 170 4.98 3.37 2.64
C LEU A 170 3.90 2.35 2.29
N LYS A 171 3.05 1.99 3.25
CA LYS A 171 1.86 1.17 3.03
C LYS A 171 0.70 2.04 2.56
N LEU A 172 0.30 1.87 1.30
CA LEU A 172 -0.72 2.70 0.66
C LEU A 172 -2.11 2.54 1.26
N SER A 173 -2.49 1.32 1.65
CA SER A 173 -3.81 1.02 2.25
C SER A 173 -3.99 1.68 3.61
N LYS A 174 -2.92 1.78 4.41
CA LYS A 174 -2.94 2.32 5.77
C LYS A 174 -2.35 3.72 5.88
N ASP A 175 -1.77 4.23 4.80
CA ASP A 175 -1.02 5.49 4.78
C ASP A 175 0.03 5.57 5.90
N THR A 176 0.84 4.53 6.04
CA THR A 176 1.79 4.38 7.14
C THR A 176 3.18 4.10 6.61
N LEU A 177 4.14 4.91 7.04
CA LEU A 177 5.57 4.69 6.82
C LEU A 177 6.09 3.68 7.85
N VAL A 178 6.75 2.63 7.37
CA VAL A 178 7.28 1.53 8.18
C VAL A 178 8.77 1.36 7.88
N PRO A 179 9.69 1.53 8.85
CA PRO A 179 11.10 1.27 8.66
C PRO A 179 11.33 -0.13 8.07
N LEU A 180 12.25 -0.27 7.11
CA LEU A 180 12.49 -1.53 6.39
C LEU A 180 12.74 -2.73 7.34
N GLN A 181 13.51 -2.51 8.41
CA GLN A 181 13.75 -3.55 9.41
C GLN A 181 12.46 -3.97 10.14
N HIS A 182 11.59 -3.02 10.46
CA HIS A 182 10.31 -3.33 11.08
C HIS A 182 9.37 -4.05 10.11
N PHE A 183 9.37 -3.65 8.85
CA PHE A 183 8.63 -4.33 7.79
C PHE A 183 9.09 -5.78 7.63
N ASN A 184 10.40 -6.04 7.62
CA ASN A 184 10.95 -7.39 7.60
C ASN A 184 10.49 -8.24 8.79
N ASN A 185 10.40 -7.64 9.98
CA ASN A 185 9.92 -8.33 11.19
C ASN A 185 8.42 -8.63 11.12
N MET A 186 7.61 -7.69 10.61
CA MET A 186 6.15 -7.88 10.43
C MET A 186 5.84 -9.06 9.49
N TYR A 187 6.68 -9.27 8.48
CA TYR A 187 6.50 -10.31 7.46
C TYR A 187 7.57 -11.40 7.55
N ALA A 188 8.09 -11.67 8.75
CA ALA A 188 9.14 -12.67 8.97
C ALA A 188 8.72 -14.09 8.53
N TYR A 189 7.43 -14.41 8.59
CA TYR A 189 6.87 -15.68 8.13
C TYR A 189 6.93 -15.85 6.61
N LEU A 190 7.10 -14.77 5.83
CA LEU A 190 7.29 -14.78 4.36
C LEU A 190 8.79 -14.78 3.97
N LYS A 191 9.69 -15.08 4.90
CA LYS A 191 11.12 -15.12 4.62
C LYS A 191 11.45 -16.12 3.49
N ILE A 192 12.19 -15.64 2.48
CA ILE A 192 12.66 -16.44 1.33
C ILE A 192 14.19 -16.37 1.28
N ALA A 193 14.87 -17.49 1.10
CA ALA A 193 16.32 -17.57 0.97
C ALA A 193 17.08 -16.78 2.06
N ASN A 194 16.60 -16.84 3.31
CA ASN A 194 17.10 -16.08 4.46
C ASN A 194 16.92 -14.56 4.41
N LYS A 195 16.22 -14.01 3.41
CA LYS A 195 15.91 -12.58 3.29
C LYS A 195 14.53 -12.27 3.88
N GLY A 196 14.43 -11.17 4.62
CA GLY A 196 13.13 -10.66 5.08
C GLY A 196 12.28 -10.19 3.91
N GLY A 197 10.96 -10.14 4.10
CA GLY A 197 10.01 -9.80 3.04
C GLY A 197 10.29 -8.48 2.33
N GLY A 198 10.59 -7.41 3.08
CA GLY A 198 10.93 -6.12 2.49
C GLY A 198 12.24 -6.14 1.69
N THR A 199 13.27 -6.81 2.22
CA THR A 199 14.55 -6.98 1.52
C THR A 199 14.37 -7.79 0.23
N TYR A 200 13.53 -8.82 0.24
CA TYR A 200 13.19 -9.58 -0.95
C TYR A 200 12.47 -8.72 -1.99
N LEU A 201 11.50 -7.91 -1.56
CA LEU A 201 10.79 -7.00 -2.47
C LEU A 201 11.73 -6.00 -3.13
N LEU A 202 12.72 -5.46 -2.41
CA LEU A 202 13.68 -4.52 -2.98
C LEU A 202 14.56 -5.11 -4.10
N GLU A 203 14.64 -6.43 -4.24
CA GLU A 203 15.35 -7.09 -5.34
C GLU A 203 14.45 -7.31 -6.58
N GLN A 204 13.15 -7.04 -6.45
CA GLN A 204 12.21 -7.20 -7.55
C GLN A 204 12.07 -5.89 -8.33
N GLU A 205 12.16 -5.96 -9.66
CA GLU A 205 11.97 -4.80 -10.54
C GLU A 205 10.55 -4.22 -10.43
N SER A 206 9.56 -5.05 -10.11
CA SER A 206 8.16 -4.64 -9.95
C SER A 206 7.89 -3.83 -8.69
N THR A 207 8.83 -3.76 -7.73
CA THR A 207 8.64 -3.00 -6.50
C THR A 207 8.69 -1.50 -6.78
N LYS A 208 7.59 -0.83 -6.47
CA LYS A 208 7.46 0.62 -6.62
C LYS A 208 8.44 1.35 -5.69
N ARG A 209 9.15 2.35 -6.23
CA ARG A 209 10.14 3.15 -5.50
C ARG A 209 9.91 4.62 -5.74
N ALA A 210 10.27 5.43 -4.76
CA ALA A 210 10.32 6.87 -4.87
C ALA A 210 11.51 7.40 -4.06
N ASP A 211 12.14 8.48 -4.53
CA ASP A 211 13.24 9.14 -3.82
C ASP A 211 12.76 9.67 -2.47
N LYS A 212 11.59 10.30 -2.48
CA LYS A 212 10.99 10.98 -1.33
C LYS A 212 9.49 10.67 -1.21
N PHE A 213 8.89 11.11 -0.12
CA PHE A 213 7.43 11.17 -0.03
C PHE A 213 6.96 12.63 0.00
N ILE A 214 5.71 12.85 -0.42
CA ILE A 214 5.05 14.14 -0.39
C ILE A 214 3.57 13.97 -0.06
N TYR A 215 2.95 15.02 0.43
CA TYR A 215 1.50 15.15 0.50
C TYR A 215 1.09 16.35 -0.36
N HIS A 216 0.67 16.09 -1.59
CA HIS A 216 0.37 17.13 -2.56
C HIS A 216 -1.03 16.96 -3.16
N PRO A 217 -2.01 17.76 -2.72
CA PRO A 217 -3.42 17.60 -3.14
C PRO A 217 -3.72 17.84 -4.61
N LYS A 218 -2.83 18.51 -5.36
CA LYS A 218 -3.01 18.73 -6.81
C LYS A 218 -2.65 17.51 -7.66
N HIS A 219 -2.07 16.48 -7.08
CA HIS A 219 -1.65 15.27 -7.77
C HIS A 219 -2.38 14.05 -7.21
N GLU A 220 -2.56 13.05 -8.05
CA GLU A 220 -3.15 11.78 -7.63
C GLU A 220 -2.24 11.02 -6.65
N LYS A 221 -2.85 10.13 -5.88
CA LYS A 221 -2.13 9.21 -5.00
C LYS A 221 -1.26 8.26 -5.82
N GLY A 222 -0.03 8.04 -5.38
CA GLY A 222 0.91 7.14 -6.06
C GLY A 222 2.26 7.79 -6.28
N ILE A 223 2.97 7.34 -7.30
CA ILE A 223 4.27 7.93 -7.66
C ILE A 223 4.04 9.07 -8.64
N ILE A 224 4.62 10.22 -8.32
CA ILE A 224 4.63 11.42 -9.16
C ILE A 224 6.08 11.91 -9.34
N GLU A 225 6.34 12.63 -10.41
CA GLU A 225 7.65 13.25 -10.67
C GLU A 225 7.49 14.78 -10.65
N ILE A 226 8.35 15.44 -9.89
CA ILE A 226 8.44 16.92 -9.84
C ILE A 226 9.92 17.29 -9.91
N ASP A 227 10.29 18.08 -10.91
CA ASP A 227 11.66 18.58 -11.12
C ASP A 227 12.72 17.44 -11.15
N GLY A 228 12.39 16.30 -11.74
CA GLY A 228 13.28 15.15 -11.87
C GLY A 228 13.44 14.30 -10.61
N ILE A 229 12.69 14.58 -9.56
CA ILE A 229 12.64 13.81 -8.32
C ILE A 229 11.33 13.02 -8.27
N THR A 230 11.42 11.74 -7.95
CA THR A 230 10.23 10.90 -7.77
C THR A 230 9.71 10.98 -6.34
N TYR A 231 8.41 11.20 -6.21
CA TYR A 231 7.73 11.28 -4.91
C TYR A 231 6.62 10.25 -4.79
N ALA A 232 6.52 9.62 -3.63
CA ALA A 232 5.32 8.89 -3.24
C ALA A 232 4.30 9.87 -2.66
N ASN A 233 3.26 10.20 -3.44
CA ASN A 233 2.21 11.10 -2.99
C ASN A 233 1.20 10.39 -2.09
N ARG A 234 1.07 10.88 -0.87
CA ARG A 234 0.19 10.32 0.17
C ARG A 234 -1.22 10.90 0.17
N PHE A 235 -1.48 11.93 -0.62
CA PHE A 235 -2.79 12.57 -0.64
C PHE A 235 -3.90 11.58 -1.01
N ARG A 236 -4.99 11.62 -0.25
CA ARG A 236 -6.23 10.90 -0.52
C ARG A 236 -7.38 11.89 -0.50
N PRO A 237 -8.10 12.06 -1.61
CA PRO A 237 -9.26 12.95 -1.63
C PRO A 237 -10.31 12.48 -0.62
N ALA A 238 -11.04 13.42 -0.04
CA ALA A 238 -12.20 13.08 0.78
C ALA A 238 -13.25 12.36 -0.10
N PRO A 239 -13.95 11.33 0.42
CA PRO A 239 -14.97 10.60 -0.35
C PRO A 239 -16.05 11.51 -0.93
N ILE A 240 -16.30 12.62 -0.28
CA ILE A 240 -17.27 13.66 -0.65
C ILE A 240 -16.97 14.32 -2.00
N PHE A 241 -15.71 14.30 -2.50
CA PHE A 241 -15.35 14.85 -3.81
C PHE A 241 -16.02 14.13 -4.98
N ASN A 242 -16.45 12.90 -4.76
CA ASN A 242 -17.04 12.03 -5.78
C ASN A 242 -18.56 12.12 -5.84
N ILE A 243 -19.20 12.98 -5.03
CA ILE A 243 -20.64 13.17 -5.05
C ILE A 243 -21.02 14.06 -6.22
N VAL A 244 -21.59 13.46 -7.26
CA VAL A 244 -22.02 14.15 -8.48
C VAL A 244 -23.54 14.23 -8.51
N GLY A 245 -24.10 15.41 -8.78
CA GLY A 245 -25.41 15.57 -9.40
C GLY A 245 -26.47 16.38 -8.62
N ARG A 246 -26.74 16.22 -7.35
CA ARG A 246 -27.86 16.90 -6.69
C ARG A 246 -27.41 18.18 -5.99
N SER A 247 -28.06 19.31 -6.28
CA SER A 247 -27.89 20.53 -5.47
C SER A 247 -28.51 20.29 -4.10
N LEU A 248 -27.71 20.41 -3.06
CA LEU A 248 -28.15 20.25 -1.67
C LEU A 248 -28.22 21.61 -1.00
N PRO A 249 -29.23 21.86 -0.13
CA PRO A 249 -29.38 23.11 0.57
C PRO A 249 -28.30 23.35 1.61
N ILE A 250 -27.88 24.60 1.79
CA ILE A 250 -26.86 25.05 2.75
C ILE A 250 -27.41 25.99 3.82
N ASP A 251 -28.72 26.05 3.99
CA ASP A 251 -29.39 27.01 4.89
C ASP A 251 -28.81 26.99 6.31
N HIS A 252 -28.45 25.82 6.83
CA HIS A 252 -27.83 25.68 8.14
C HIS A 252 -26.43 26.30 8.23
N TRP A 253 -25.69 26.29 7.12
CA TRP A 253 -24.41 26.96 7.00
C TRP A 253 -24.60 28.48 6.96
N ASP A 254 -25.43 28.99 6.07
CA ASP A 254 -25.69 30.43 5.87
C ASP A 254 -26.21 31.06 7.17
N GLU A 255 -27.18 30.42 7.81
CA GLU A 255 -27.70 30.86 9.10
C GLU A 255 -26.61 30.93 10.18
N GLN A 256 -25.74 29.92 10.26
CA GLN A 256 -24.70 29.86 11.26
C GLN A 256 -23.62 30.91 11.02
N LEU A 257 -23.18 31.13 9.78
CA LEU A 257 -22.21 32.15 9.46
C LEU A 257 -22.74 33.56 9.72
N ASN A 258 -23.96 33.85 9.27
CA ASN A 258 -24.58 35.14 9.52
C ASN A 258 -24.77 35.41 11.02
N TYR A 259 -25.14 34.38 11.78
CA TYR A 259 -25.26 34.46 13.24
C TYR A 259 -23.92 34.80 13.93
N MET A 260 -22.85 34.17 13.52
CA MET A 260 -21.52 34.37 14.15
C MET A 260 -20.81 35.65 13.67
N PHE A 261 -20.93 35.98 12.40
CA PHE A 261 -20.05 36.95 11.76
C PHE A 261 -20.77 38.19 11.21
N GLY A 262 -22.11 38.14 11.07
CA GLY A 262 -22.87 39.26 10.52
C GLY A 262 -22.35 39.68 9.15
N GLU A 263 -21.91 40.93 9.02
CA GLU A 263 -21.40 41.51 7.76
C GLU A 263 -20.13 40.83 7.25
N ASP A 264 -19.37 40.18 8.12
CA ASP A 264 -18.14 39.43 7.78
C ASP A 264 -18.42 37.98 7.34
N ALA A 265 -19.66 37.52 7.33
CA ALA A 265 -20.02 36.13 6.99
C ALA A 265 -19.54 35.75 5.59
N ASP A 266 -19.74 36.60 4.58
CA ASP A 266 -19.24 36.39 3.22
C ASP A 266 -17.69 36.29 3.19
N PHE A 267 -16.98 37.12 3.95
CA PHE A 267 -15.52 37.07 4.01
C PHE A 267 -15.00 35.75 4.57
N VAL A 268 -15.64 35.24 5.61
CA VAL A 268 -15.31 33.93 6.20
C VAL A 268 -15.60 32.79 5.23
N GLU A 269 -16.73 32.87 4.52
CA GLU A 269 -17.08 31.87 3.50
C GLU A 269 -16.10 31.88 2.34
N GLN A 270 -15.67 33.04 1.85
CA GLN A 270 -14.66 33.21 0.80
C GLN A 270 -13.33 32.60 1.22
N TYR A 271 -12.91 32.75 2.50
CA TYR A 271 -11.71 32.09 3.02
C TYR A 271 -11.79 30.56 2.89
N PHE A 272 -12.90 29.95 3.35
CA PHE A 272 -13.07 28.50 3.25
C PHE A 272 -13.19 28.03 1.80
N ALA A 273 -13.84 28.79 0.94
CA ALA A 273 -13.93 28.48 -0.48
C ALA A 273 -12.55 28.52 -1.15
N TRP A 274 -11.74 29.54 -0.84
CA TRP A 274 -10.41 29.65 -1.41
C TRP A 274 -9.51 28.49 -1.02
N ILE A 275 -9.39 28.15 0.28
CA ILE A 275 -8.54 27.04 0.73
C ILE A 275 -9.05 25.69 0.23
N TYR A 276 -10.36 25.54 -0.03
CA TYR A 276 -10.94 24.33 -0.59
C TYR A 276 -10.71 24.20 -2.10
N GLN A 277 -10.81 25.29 -2.85
CA GLN A 277 -10.59 25.29 -4.30
C GLN A 277 -9.10 25.23 -4.66
N ASN A 278 -8.23 25.74 -3.79
CA ASN A 278 -6.79 25.79 -3.96
C ASN A 278 -6.06 24.80 -3.03
N MET A 279 -6.58 23.59 -2.90
CA MET A 279 -5.93 22.54 -2.11
C MET A 279 -4.48 22.34 -2.54
N GLY A 280 -3.55 22.32 -1.58
CA GLY A 280 -2.11 22.29 -1.84
C GLY A 280 -1.44 23.66 -1.95
N GLU A 281 -2.21 24.76 -1.95
CA GLU A 281 -1.71 26.12 -1.77
C GLU A 281 -1.93 26.58 -0.32
N LYS A 282 -1.08 27.50 0.11
CA LYS A 282 -1.18 28.08 1.44
C LYS A 282 -1.82 29.46 1.38
N CYS A 283 -2.80 29.68 2.24
CA CYS A 283 -3.16 31.02 2.64
C CYS A 283 -2.06 31.59 3.54
N MET A 284 -1.58 32.78 3.25
CA MET A 284 -0.47 33.43 3.98
C MET A 284 -0.91 34.03 5.32
N TRP A 285 -2.16 33.78 5.71
CA TRP A 285 -2.73 34.19 6.99
C TRP A 285 -3.80 33.19 7.46
N ALA A 286 -4.17 33.26 8.72
CA ALA A 286 -5.18 32.41 9.34
C ALA A 286 -6.23 33.26 10.07
N PRO A 287 -7.53 32.87 10.04
CA PRO A 287 -8.53 33.45 10.91
C PRO A 287 -8.25 33.10 12.38
N LEU A 288 -8.35 34.10 13.25
CA LEU A 288 -8.36 33.94 14.71
C LEU A 288 -9.76 34.36 15.22
N TRP A 289 -10.52 33.38 15.65
CA TRP A 289 -11.87 33.58 16.18
C TRP A 289 -11.88 33.61 17.69
N ILE A 290 -12.33 34.71 18.24
CA ILE A 290 -12.37 34.93 19.67
C ILE A 290 -13.83 35.12 20.13
N SER A 291 -14.24 34.46 21.18
CA SER A 291 -15.52 34.71 21.85
C SER A 291 -15.48 34.24 23.27
N GLU A 292 -15.75 35.11 24.22
CA GLU A 292 -15.89 34.78 25.65
C GLU A 292 -17.09 33.86 25.89
N GLN A 293 -18.15 34.04 25.07
CA GLN A 293 -19.32 33.17 25.11
C GLN A 293 -19.01 31.79 24.51
N ARG A 294 -19.46 30.76 25.22
CA ARG A 294 -19.46 29.37 24.75
C ARG A 294 -20.78 29.05 24.03
N GLY A 295 -20.84 27.93 23.35
CA GLY A 295 -22.09 27.47 22.70
C GLY A 295 -22.53 28.24 21.47
N ILE A 296 -21.70 29.16 20.93
CA ILE A 296 -22.02 29.95 19.73
C ILE A 296 -21.77 29.22 18.41
N GLY A 297 -21.15 28.04 18.42
CA GLY A 297 -20.99 27.20 17.20
C GLY A 297 -19.59 27.12 16.61
N LYS A 298 -18.54 27.73 17.21
CA LYS A 298 -17.16 27.66 16.69
C LYS A 298 -16.75 26.21 16.37
N ASN A 299 -17.00 25.29 17.28
CA ASN A 299 -16.65 23.88 17.10
C ASN A 299 -17.51 23.18 16.04
N TRP A 300 -18.78 23.56 15.88
CA TRP A 300 -19.63 23.00 14.84
C TRP A 300 -19.11 23.39 13.45
N VAL A 301 -18.80 24.67 13.22
CA VAL A 301 -18.24 25.16 11.95
C VAL A 301 -16.90 24.47 11.68
N SER A 302 -15.97 24.46 12.65
CA SER A 302 -14.66 23.87 12.46
C SER A 302 -14.71 22.38 12.16
N PHE A 303 -15.63 21.63 12.78
CA PHE A 303 -15.81 20.21 12.53
C PHE A 303 -16.46 19.93 11.17
N LEU A 304 -17.44 20.73 10.77
CA LEU A 304 -18.05 20.66 9.44
C LEU A 304 -17.01 20.89 8.34
N ILE A 305 -16.19 21.92 8.44
CA ILE A 305 -15.10 22.19 7.49
C ILE A 305 -14.08 21.03 7.50
N SER A 306 -13.72 20.50 8.67
CA SER A 306 -12.83 19.34 8.75
C SER A 306 -13.39 18.10 8.04
N LYS A 307 -14.71 17.90 8.08
CA LYS A 307 -15.37 16.84 7.30
C LYS A 307 -15.35 17.11 5.79
N VAL A 308 -15.47 18.37 5.39
CA VAL A 308 -15.39 18.80 3.97
C VAL A 308 -14.03 18.47 3.39
N PHE A 309 -12.93 18.76 4.10
CA PHE A 309 -11.58 18.37 3.69
C PHE A 309 -11.31 16.85 3.85
N GLY A 310 -12.13 16.16 4.62
CA GLY A 310 -11.92 14.78 5.08
C GLY A 310 -11.14 14.74 6.40
N LEU A 311 -11.65 13.97 7.37
CA LEU A 311 -11.05 13.88 8.71
C LEU A 311 -9.61 13.33 8.68
N HIS A 312 -9.26 12.55 7.66
CA HIS A 312 -7.89 12.05 7.48
C HIS A 312 -6.92 13.13 6.95
N ASN A 313 -7.43 14.20 6.33
CA ASN A 313 -6.68 15.36 5.85
C ASN A 313 -6.77 16.54 6.82
N SER A 314 -7.40 16.37 7.98
CA SER A 314 -7.69 17.48 8.89
C SER A 314 -7.31 17.16 10.33
N LYS A 315 -7.02 18.21 11.09
CA LYS A 315 -6.85 18.16 12.56
C LYS A 315 -7.88 19.09 13.22
N PRO A 316 -9.08 18.59 13.55
CA PRO A 316 -10.18 19.45 14.01
C PRO A 316 -9.99 20.00 15.44
N ASN A 317 -9.02 19.54 16.20
CA ASN A 317 -8.84 19.94 17.58
C ASN A 317 -7.39 19.79 18.06
N LEU A 318 -6.51 20.65 17.56
CA LEU A 318 -5.14 20.77 18.09
C LEU A 318 -5.15 21.68 19.33
N LYS A 319 -4.33 21.34 20.30
CA LYS A 319 -4.04 22.24 21.43
C LYS A 319 -2.74 22.99 21.18
N TYR A 320 -2.56 24.15 21.81
CA TYR A 320 -1.33 24.93 21.64
C TYR A 320 -0.06 24.12 21.93
N LYS A 321 -0.10 23.17 22.88
CA LYS A 321 1.01 22.26 23.18
C LYS A 321 1.41 21.36 22.03
N ASN A 322 0.50 21.06 21.10
CA ASN A 322 0.84 20.32 19.90
C ASN A 322 1.62 21.19 18.91
N VAL A 323 1.29 22.50 18.85
CA VAL A 323 1.92 23.47 17.95
C VAL A 323 3.38 23.70 18.36
N ILE A 324 3.65 23.99 19.66
CA ILE A 324 4.99 24.21 20.20
C ILE A 324 5.77 22.92 20.50
N SER A 325 5.31 21.80 20.00
CA SER A 325 5.98 20.50 20.23
C SER A 325 7.19 20.36 19.34
N ARG A 326 8.31 19.92 19.90
CA ARG A 326 9.51 19.54 19.14
C ARG A 326 9.23 18.52 18.02
N PHE A 327 8.17 17.73 18.15
CA PHE A 327 7.80 16.68 17.21
C PHE A 327 6.44 16.99 16.59
N PRO A 328 6.37 17.83 15.55
CA PRO A 328 5.11 18.27 14.96
C PRO A 328 4.52 17.27 13.96
N ASP A 329 4.45 15.98 14.32
CA ASP A 329 3.95 14.90 13.46
C ASP A 329 2.51 15.14 12.97
N TRP A 330 1.74 15.97 13.67
CA TRP A 330 0.36 16.30 13.35
C TRP A 330 0.21 16.99 12.00
N ILE A 331 1.26 17.70 11.52
CA ILE A 331 1.21 18.44 10.24
C ILE A 331 1.31 17.51 9.03
N ILE A 332 1.93 16.34 9.20
CA ILE A 332 2.12 15.38 8.11
C ILE A 332 0.77 14.88 7.61
N GLY A 333 0.47 15.09 6.33
CA GLY A 333 -0.81 14.72 5.72
C GLY A 333 -1.97 15.60 6.16
N THR A 334 -1.70 16.80 6.69
CA THR A 334 -2.74 17.73 7.14
C THR A 334 -2.89 18.88 6.15
N GLN A 335 -4.12 19.12 5.73
CA GLN A 335 -4.50 20.20 4.83
C GLN A 335 -5.26 21.32 5.54
N PHE A 336 -5.98 20.96 6.59
CA PHE A 336 -6.70 21.91 7.42
C PHE A 336 -6.54 21.57 8.90
N ALA A 337 -6.09 22.53 9.68
CA ALA A 337 -5.86 22.40 11.12
C ALA A 337 -6.62 23.45 11.92
N VAL A 338 -7.30 23.01 12.95
CA VAL A 338 -7.98 23.88 13.91
C VAL A 338 -7.21 23.86 15.22
N VAL A 339 -6.59 24.97 15.58
CA VAL A 339 -5.95 25.16 16.89
C VAL A 339 -7.01 25.71 17.83
N ASN A 340 -7.48 24.85 18.73
CA ASN A 340 -8.61 25.13 19.58
C ASN A 340 -8.20 25.42 21.04
N GLU A 341 -8.99 26.26 21.71
CA GLU A 341 -8.77 26.64 23.12
C GLU A 341 -7.38 27.24 23.34
N ILE A 342 -6.96 28.17 22.50
CA ILE A 342 -5.73 28.90 22.72
C ILE A 342 -5.88 29.72 23.99
N PHE A 343 -5.23 29.28 25.07
CA PHE A 343 -5.19 30.00 26.30
C PHE A 343 -3.92 29.64 27.09
N ILE A 344 -3.08 30.65 27.29
CA ILE A 344 -1.80 30.54 27.98
C ILE A 344 -1.80 31.56 29.12
N LYS A 345 -2.14 31.10 30.34
CA LYS A 345 -2.29 31.99 31.51
C LYS A 345 -0.94 32.46 32.02
N ASN A 346 -0.74 33.80 32.11
CA ASN A 346 0.40 34.44 32.76
C ASN A 346 1.81 33.95 32.33
N ARG A 347 1.97 33.46 31.10
CA ARG A 347 3.22 32.96 30.52
C ARG A 347 3.48 33.68 29.20
N HIS A 348 3.98 34.92 29.31
CA HIS A 348 4.30 35.76 28.15
C HIS A 348 5.31 35.07 27.22
N ASP A 349 6.33 34.43 27.78
CA ASP A 349 7.31 33.62 27.07
C ASP A 349 6.67 32.54 26.18
N VAL A 350 5.73 31.75 26.71
CA VAL A 350 5.02 30.70 25.96
C VAL A 350 4.04 31.29 24.93
N LYS A 351 3.42 32.47 25.21
CA LYS A 351 2.58 33.15 24.22
C LYS A 351 3.40 33.61 23.02
N MET A 352 4.62 34.14 23.25
CA MET A 352 5.55 34.52 22.19
C MET A 352 6.01 33.29 21.40
N GLU A 353 6.50 32.24 22.09
CA GLU A 353 6.92 30.98 21.46
C GLU A 353 5.82 30.43 20.55
N MET A 354 4.60 30.31 21.03
CA MET A 354 3.48 29.86 20.23
C MET A 354 3.20 30.78 19.04
N SER A 355 3.27 32.09 19.25
CA SER A 355 3.03 33.07 18.18
C SER A 355 4.06 32.95 17.08
N GLU A 356 5.33 32.73 17.39
CA GLU A 356 6.39 32.52 16.41
C GLU A 356 6.25 31.19 15.69
N GLU A 357 6.06 30.08 16.42
CA GLU A 357 5.89 28.75 15.83
C GLU A 357 4.71 28.69 14.86
N ILE A 358 3.54 29.24 15.23
CA ILE A 358 2.37 29.19 14.36
C ILE A 358 2.54 30.04 13.10
N LYS A 359 3.32 31.12 13.16
CA LYS A 359 3.62 31.97 12.00
C LYS A 359 4.39 31.18 10.94
N ASP A 360 5.37 30.38 11.34
CA ASP A 360 6.13 29.54 10.42
C ASP A 360 5.22 28.47 9.79
N TYR A 361 4.39 27.80 10.57
CA TYR A 361 3.41 26.88 10.02
C TYR A 361 2.41 27.52 9.05
N ILE A 362 2.03 28.78 9.25
CA ILE A 362 1.15 29.51 8.34
C ILE A 362 1.86 29.87 7.04
N THR A 363 3.11 30.37 7.08
CA THR A 363 3.74 30.99 5.90
C THR A 363 4.76 30.14 5.18
N GLU A 364 5.51 29.29 5.89
CA GLU A 364 6.61 28.54 5.29
C GLU A 364 6.12 27.38 4.42
N PRO A 365 6.58 27.30 3.15
CA PRO A 365 6.22 26.22 2.24
C PRO A 365 6.91 24.90 2.58
N PHE A 366 8.03 24.95 3.29
CA PHE A 366 8.76 23.77 3.78
C PHE A 366 9.02 23.90 5.27
N ILE A 367 8.80 22.81 5.98
CA ILE A 367 9.01 22.72 7.43
C ILE A 367 9.94 21.55 7.70
N HIS A 368 10.96 21.80 8.53
CA HIS A 368 11.84 20.75 9.02
C HIS A 368 11.12 19.93 10.10
N ILE A 369 10.91 18.62 9.84
CA ILE A 369 10.21 17.71 10.75
C ILE A 369 11.22 16.81 11.44
N GLU A 370 11.28 16.92 12.77
CA GLU A 370 11.93 15.94 13.62
C GLU A 370 10.90 14.92 14.12
N GLN A 371 11.21 13.63 14.01
CA GLN A 371 10.38 12.57 14.56
C GLN A 371 11.14 11.75 15.60
N LYS A 372 10.47 11.31 16.63
CA LYS A 372 11.11 10.49 17.67
C LYS A 372 11.63 9.17 17.09
N PHE A 373 12.94 8.94 17.24
CA PHE A 373 13.63 7.73 16.74
C PHE A 373 13.64 7.56 15.20
N ARG A 374 13.44 8.63 14.45
CA ARG A 374 13.51 8.64 12.99
C ARG A 374 14.45 9.73 12.49
N ARG A 375 14.84 9.65 11.21
CA ARG A 375 15.57 10.73 10.54
C ARG A 375 14.65 11.92 10.37
N SER A 376 15.19 13.12 10.57
CA SER A 376 14.52 14.37 10.21
C SER A 376 14.48 14.53 8.69
N PHE A 377 13.50 15.26 8.21
CA PHE A 377 13.32 15.56 6.78
C PHE A 377 12.58 16.88 6.58
N ASP A 378 12.75 17.48 5.41
CA ASP A 378 11.99 18.67 5.02
C ASP A 378 10.65 18.25 4.41
N TYR A 379 9.58 18.80 4.95
CA TYR A 379 8.21 18.46 4.59
C TYR A 379 7.53 19.61 3.84
N PHE A 380 6.91 19.31 2.69
CA PHE A 380 6.11 20.27 1.94
C PHE A 380 4.79 20.54 2.67
N ASN A 381 4.66 21.77 3.17
CA ASN A 381 3.56 22.20 4.03
C ASN A 381 2.40 22.75 3.21
N THR A 382 1.27 22.05 3.21
CA THR A 382 0.02 22.45 2.56
C THR A 382 -1.09 22.83 3.54
N CYS A 383 -0.76 22.89 4.85
CA CYS A 383 -1.73 23.08 5.90
C CYS A 383 -2.23 24.55 5.97
N ASN A 384 -3.54 24.73 5.95
CA ASN A 384 -4.23 25.99 6.25
C ASN A 384 -4.88 25.92 7.64
N PHE A 385 -5.05 27.05 8.31
CA PHE A 385 -5.37 27.09 9.73
C PHE A 385 -6.66 27.82 10.04
N LEU A 386 -7.29 27.40 11.14
CA LEU A 386 -8.28 28.16 11.90
C LEU A 386 -7.87 28.16 13.36
N LEU A 387 -7.72 29.34 13.93
CA LEU A 387 -7.36 29.55 15.33
C LEU A 387 -8.60 29.93 16.14
N ILE A 388 -8.80 29.33 17.30
CA ILE A 388 -10.01 29.55 18.13
C ILE A 388 -9.59 29.80 19.57
N SER A 389 -10.15 30.85 20.18
CA SER A 389 -9.99 31.15 21.59
C SER A 389 -11.28 31.59 22.27
N ASN A 390 -11.32 31.47 23.60
CA ASN A 390 -12.33 32.09 24.44
C ASN A 390 -11.76 33.30 25.21
N HIS A 391 -10.53 33.74 24.91
CA HIS A 391 -9.83 34.78 25.60
C HIS A 391 -9.22 35.79 24.63
N LEU A 392 -9.40 37.09 24.89
CA LEU A 392 -8.83 38.17 24.09
C LEU A 392 -7.30 38.19 24.18
N ASP A 393 -6.72 37.80 25.30
CA ASP A 393 -5.29 37.78 25.56
C ASP A 393 -4.64 36.40 25.24
N CYS A 394 -5.20 35.68 24.26
CA CYS A 394 -4.83 34.30 24.00
C CYS A 394 -3.41 34.11 23.43
N MET A 395 -2.92 35.07 22.67
CA MET A 395 -1.58 35.04 22.06
C MET A 395 -1.02 36.46 21.91
N TYR A 396 0.29 36.55 21.64
CA TYR A 396 0.93 37.83 21.40
C TYR A 396 0.71 38.32 19.97
N VAL A 397 0.20 39.54 19.81
CA VAL A 397 -0.03 40.20 18.51
C VAL A 397 0.50 41.61 18.59
N ASN A 398 1.44 41.98 17.70
CA ASN A 398 1.94 43.36 17.59
C ASN A 398 1.27 44.07 16.40
N ASN A 399 1.48 45.40 16.33
CA ASN A 399 0.89 46.26 15.30
C ASN A 399 1.38 45.94 13.86
N GLU A 400 2.53 45.28 13.70
CA GLU A 400 3.09 44.88 12.41
C GLU A 400 2.67 43.49 11.94
N GLU A 401 1.96 42.75 12.80
CA GLU A 401 1.52 41.42 12.50
C GLU A 401 0.56 41.41 11.28
N ARG A 402 0.80 40.48 10.36
CA ARG A 402 0.09 40.40 9.08
C ARG A 402 -0.54 39.04 8.79
N ARG A 403 -0.32 38.09 9.71
CA ARG A 403 -0.71 36.69 9.48
C ARG A 403 -2.04 36.31 10.13
N TYR A 404 -2.72 37.24 10.84
CA TYR A 404 -3.98 36.94 11.51
C TYR A 404 -5.08 37.89 11.07
N TRP A 405 -6.18 37.29 10.61
CA TRP A 405 -7.47 37.98 10.53
C TRP A 405 -8.23 37.73 11.84
N ILE A 406 -8.38 38.75 12.65
CA ILE A 406 -8.93 38.62 14.01
C ILE A 406 -10.39 39.07 14.01
N LYS A 407 -11.29 38.21 14.56
CA LYS A 407 -12.69 38.52 14.77
C LYS A 407 -13.11 38.12 16.17
N VAL A 408 -13.63 39.13 16.90
CA VAL A 408 -14.27 38.95 18.20
C VAL A 408 -15.78 38.84 17.98
N MET A 409 -16.33 37.72 18.43
CA MET A 409 -17.77 37.43 18.27
C MET A 409 -18.50 37.69 19.59
N ASN A 410 -19.51 38.53 19.54
CA ASN A 410 -20.33 38.94 20.69
C ASN A 410 -21.74 38.31 20.68
N CYS A 411 -21.94 37.24 19.91
CA CYS A 411 -23.21 36.53 19.86
C CYS A 411 -23.47 35.67 21.13
N GLN A 412 -24.76 35.48 21.45
CA GLN A 412 -25.16 34.73 22.65
C GLN A 412 -25.15 33.22 22.41
N GLU A 413 -25.23 32.43 23.46
CA GLU A 413 -25.37 30.96 23.36
C GLU A 413 -26.73 30.62 22.72
N GLN A 414 -26.75 29.63 21.85
CA GLN A 414 -27.96 29.15 21.21
C GLN A 414 -28.58 27.95 21.95
N SER A 415 -29.90 27.84 21.84
CA SER A 415 -30.66 26.77 22.50
C SER A 415 -30.33 25.37 21.91
N ARG A 416 -30.67 24.33 22.65
CA ARG A 416 -30.57 22.96 22.16
C ARG A 416 -31.37 22.72 20.88
N ASP A 417 -32.56 23.33 20.76
CA ASP A 417 -33.44 23.15 19.60
C ASP A 417 -32.85 23.77 18.32
N TYR A 418 -32.04 24.82 18.47
CA TYR A 418 -31.26 25.38 17.36
C TYR A 418 -30.19 24.42 16.84
N TRP A 419 -29.53 23.65 17.75
CA TRP A 419 -28.45 22.79 17.42
C TRP A 419 -28.86 21.42 16.90
N ILE A 420 -30.00 20.85 17.32
CA ILE A 420 -30.44 19.52 16.90
C ILE A 420 -30.45 19.35 15.37
N PRO A 421 -31.16 20.23 14.58
CA PRO A 421 -31.20 20.09 13.13
C PRO A 421 -29.81 20.29 12.48
N LYS A 422 -28.99 21.20 13.02
CA LYS A 422 -27.66 21.50 12.50
C LYS A 422 -26.70 20.31 12.66
N TRP A 423 -26.72 19.65 13.82
CA TRP A 423 -25.90 18.43 14.04
C TRP A 423 -26.39 17.27 13.15
N LYS A 424 -27.69 17.09 13.01
CA LYS A 424 -28.24 16.08 12.11
C LYS A 424 -27.83 16.32 10.66
N TRP A 425 -27.90 17.56 10.19
CA TRP A 425 -27.46 17.94 8.85
C TRP A 425 -25.94 17.70 8.66
N LEU A 426 -25.13 18.07 9.64
CA LEU A 426 -23.68 17.84 9.61
C LEU A 426 -23.33 16.33 9.54
N GLU A 427 -24.13 15.47 10.16
CA GLU A 427 -23.92 14.02 10.13
C GLU A 427 -24.41 13.35 8.84
N THR A 428 -25.22 14.03 8.07
CA THR A 428 -25.82 13.51 6.82
C THR A 428 -25.30 14.26 5.59
N ASP A 429 -26.11 15.17 5.05
CA ASP A 429 -25.85 15.84 3.77
C ASP A 429 -24.94 17.05 3.87
N GLY A 430 -24.77 17.61 5.06
CA GLY A 430 -24.09 18.89 5.30
C GLY A 430 -22.70 19.01 4.70
N PRO A 431 -21.78 18.06 4.98
CA PRO A 431 -20.44 18.13 4.42
C PRO A 431 -20.44 18.09 2.88
N ALA A 432 -21.35 17.29 2.26
CA ALA A 432 -21.49 17.20 0.81
C ALA A 432 -22.08 18.47 0.20
N ALA A 433 -23.10 19.03 0.84
CA ALA A 433 -23.73 20.27 0.44
C ALA A 433 -22.72 21.41 0.45
N LEU A 434 -22.01 21.56 1.57
CA LEU A 434 -21.01 22.61 1.72
C LEU A 434 -19.83 22.45 0.76
N ALA A 435 -19.33 21.23 0.55
CA ALA A 435 -18.27 20.98 -0.41
C ALA A 435 -18.65 21.39 -1.83
N GLN A 436 -19.88 21.06 -2.26
CA GLN A 436 -20.40 21.46 -3.57
C GLN A 436 -20.54 22.98 -3.69
N HIS A 437 -21.01 23.65 -2.64
CA HIS A 437 -21.15 25.10 -2.57
C HIS A 437 -19.77 25.77 -2.65
N LEU A 438 -18.84 25.45 -1.75
CA LEU A 438 -17.50 26.05 -1.73
C LEU A 438 -16.74 25.84 -3.04
N LYS A 439 -16.93 24.68 -3.70
CA LYS A 439 -16.32 24.40 -5.01
C LYS A 439 -16.80 25.32 -6.12
N LYS A 440 -18.06 25.77 -6.06
CA LYS A 440 -18.71 26.60 -7.10
C LYS A 440 -18.63 28.08 -6.80
N LEU A 441 -18.32 28.46 -5.59
CA LEU A 441 -18.27 29.86 -5.17
C LEU A 441 -17.23 30.63 -5.96
N THR A 442 -17.57 31.78 -6.50
CA THR A 442 -16.63 32.68 -7.18
C THR A 442 -15.79 33.40 -6.14
N ILE A 443 -14.47 33.21 -6.16
CA ILE A 443 -13.55 33.93 -5.29
C ILE A 443 -13.42 35.37 -5.76
N LYS A 444 -13.79 36.33 -4.89
CA LYS A 444 -13.84 37.77 -5.21
C LYS A 444 -12.47 38.38 -5.42
N ASP A 445 -11.52 38.03 -4.54
CA ASP A 445 -10.14 38.52 -4.57
C ASP A 445 -9.18 37.33 -4.29
N PRO A 446 -8.71 36.61 -5.32
CA PRO A 446 -7.81 35.47 -5.13
C PRO A 446 -6.43 35.84 -4.56
N ASP A 447 -5.95 37.06 -4.81
CA ASP A 447 -4.62 37.50 -4.40
C ASP A 447 -4.57 37.86 -2.92
N LEU A 448 -5.70 38.21 -2.32
CA LEU A 448 -5.80 38.49 -0.89
C LEU A 448 -5.23 37.36 0.00
N TYR A 449 -5.41 36.12 -0.39
CA TYR A 449 -4.97 34.95 0.39
C TYR A 449 -3.45 34.67 0.28
N LYS A 450 -2.79 35.33 -0.67
CA LYS A 450 -1.35 35.22 -0.93
C LYS A 450 -0.55 36.41 -0.35
N ASP A 451 -1.22 37.36 0.28
CA ASP A 451 -0.63 38.56 0.87
C ASP A 451 -0.94 38.63 2.37
N ARG A 452 -1.30 39.77 2.86
CA ARG A 452 -1.52 40.06 4.28
C ARG A 452 -2.99 39.93 4.66
N ALA A 453 -3.23 39.48 5.89
CA ALA A 453 -4.58 39.55 6.44
C ALA A 453 -5.11 40.98 6.51
N PRO A 454 -6.36 41.23 6.16
CA PRO A 454 -7.00 42.54 6.41
C PRO A 454 -7.04 42.85 7.91
N LYS A 455 -6.63 44.04 8.28
CA LYS A 455 -6.66 44.49 9.69
C LYS A 455 -8.05 44.93 10.10
N THR A 456 -8.68 44.19 11.01
CA THR A 456 -9.97 44.50 11.61
C THR A 456 -9.85 45.53 12.75
N SER A 457 -10.98 46.05 13.24
CA SER A 457 -11.05 46.80 14.50
C SER A 457 -10.55 45.95 15.68
N ASP A 458 -10.98 44.69 15.72
CA ASP A 458 -10.61 43.71 16.75
C ASP A 458 -9.10 43.41 16.77
N PHE A 459 -8.45 43.39 15.58
CA PHE A 459 -7.00 43.30 15.48
C PHE A 459 -6.31 44.49 16.19
N LYS A 460 -6.78 45.71 15.93
CA LYS A 460 -6.17 46.93 16.52
C LYS A 460 -6.29 46.95 18.03
N GLU A 461 -7.46 46.50 18.55
CA GLU A 461 -7.72 46.44 19.99
C GLU A 461 -6.83 45.37 20.63
N MET A 462 -6.70 44.18 20.02
CA MET A 462 -5.85 43.13 20.56
C MET A 462 -4.37 43.50 20.54
N ALA A 463 -3.88 44.17 19.48
CA ALA A 463 -2.51 44.62 19.39
C ALA A 463 -2.17 45.67 20.48
N ALA A 464 -3.08 46.62 20.70
CA ALA A 464 -2.91 47.64 21.76
C ALA A 464 -2.88 47.03 23.19
N ASN A 465 -3.58 45.91 23.40
CA ASN A 465 -3.57 45.18 24.67
C ASN A 465 -2.39 44.23 24.86
N SER A 466 -1.61 43.99 23.80
CA SER A 466 -0.45 43.09 23.81
C SER A 466 0.87 43.80 24.07
N GLU A 467 0.92 45.12 23.83
CA GLU A 467 2.03 46.04 24.16
C GLU A 467 1.97 46.45 25.64
#